data_fd88e0882649a2822e1a6a6e6cf79619
#
_entry.id   fd88e0882649a2822e1a6a6e6cf79619
#
_cell.length_a   1.000
_cell.length_b   1.000
_cell.length_c   1.000
_cell.angle_alpha   90.00
_cell.angle_beta   90.00
_cell.angle_gamma   90.00
#
_symmetry.space_group_name_H-M   'P 1'
#
loop_
_entity.id
_entity.type
_entity.pdbx_description
1 polymer ?
#
loop_
_entity_poly.entity_id
_entity_poly.type
_entity_poly.pdbx_seq_one_letter_code
_entity_poly.pdbx_strand_id
1 'polypeptide(L)'
;VYKRQVYASPVKWLTNQSQGIPAYIMIDMTTQDTSLVKLDKPIRYSEAEYLNRNIYRHLRFKYPTYIFDQLSFEIDDEGVPYWICPVRDYTIGLFGGATIGRVVICNAQTGECQDYALKDCPEWVDRANPADLLIQQYNYYGTLVNGYINSIFGQKGCLKSTDGYNYMAMEDDVWVYTGVTSVSGDQSNVGFVLMNQRTRETRYYKVNGAEEYSAMGSAEGQVQNLGYQATFPILLNISNEPTYFMALKDSAGLVKKYAMVNIRNIRMLRSEIQYRHVRMRI
;
A
#
# COMPACT_ATOMS: atom_id res chain seq x y z
N VAL A 1 -5.60 6.23 6.48
CA VAL A 1 -5.15 7.35 7.33
C VAL A 1 -4.35 8.33 6.49
N TYR A 2 -4.84 9.56 6.30
CA TYR A 2 -4.12 10.61 5.59
C TYR A 2 -3.33 11.46 6.57
N LYS A 3 -2.01 11.48 6.39
CA LYS A 3 -1.08 12.30 7.15
C LYS A 3 -1.02 13.71 6.53
N ARG A 4 -1.48 14.74 7.24
CA ARG A 4 -1.19 16.12 6.87
C ARG A 4 0.22 16.48 7.34
N GLN A 5 1.18 16.55 6.43
CA GLN A 5 2.50 17.09 6.73
C GLN A 5 2.44 18.63 6.73
N VAL A 6 2.82 19.24 7.84
CA VAL A 6 3.04 20.69 7.90
C VAL A 6 4.53 20.92 7.71
N TYR A 7 4.91 21.42 6.53
CA TYR A 7 6.29 21.80 6.26
C TYR A 7 6.59 23.14 6.94
N ALA A 8 7.48 23.13 7.93
CA ALA A 8 8.07 24.34 8.47
C ALA A 8 9.52 24.45 8.00
N SER A 9 10.00 25.68 7.69
CA SER A 9 11.42 25.87 7.40
C SER A 9 12.27 25.54 8.63
N PRO A 10 13.51 25.06 8.48
CA PRO A 10 14.40 24.76 9.61
C PRO A 10 14.58 25.93 10.58
N VAL A 11 14.58 27.16 10.07
CA VAL A 11 14.68 28.39 10.88
C VAL A 11 13.41 28.63 11.69
N LYS A 12 12.23 28.44 11.12
CA LYS A 12 10.95 28.53 11.85
C LYS A 12 10.86 27.45 12.93
N TRP A 13 11.41 26.27 12.70
CA TRP A 13 11.42 25.21 13.68
C TRP A 13 12.29 25.55 14.90
N LEU A 14 13.47 26.15 14.71
CA LEU A 14 14.35 26.58 15.80
C LEU A 14 13.74 27.68 16.65
N THR A 15 12.95 28.56 16.04
CA THR A 15 12.35 29.71 16.72
C THR A 15 10.95 29.46 17.26
N ASN A 16 10.22 28.47 16.72
CA ASN A 16 8.82 28.22 17.08
C ASN A 16 8.54 26.71 17.05
N GLN A 17 9.08 26.00 18.05
CA GLN A 17 8.85 24.54 18.18
C GLN A 17 7.37 24.27 18.37
N SER A 18 6.73 23.66 17.36
CA SER A 18 5.40 23.11 17.53
C SER A 18 5.42 22.00 18.59
N GLN A 19 4.36 21.90 19.38
CA GLN A 19 4.26 20.82 20.38
C GLN A 19 4.08 19.44 19.74
N GLY A 20 3.89 19.38 18.43
CA GLY A 20 3.63 18.19 17.64
C GLY A 20 2.34 18.31 16.82
N ILE A 21 1.91 17.23 16.20
CA ILE A 21 0.68 17.16 15.38
C ILE A 21 -0.51 16.86 16.31
N PRO A 22 -1.50 17.77 16.46
CA PRO A 22 -2.54 17.64 17.48
C PRO A 22 -3.70 16.72 17.08
N ALA A 23 -3.75 16.28 15.83
CA ALA A 23 -4.87 15.50 15.30
C ALA A 23 -4.45 14.66 14.09
N TYR A 24 -5.23 13.63 13.78
CA TYR A 24 -5.15 12.89 12.52
C TYR A 24 -6.53 12.81 11.85
N ILE A 25 -6.54 12.53 10.57
CA ILE A 25 -7.77 12.32 9.81
C ILE A 25 -7.96 10.80 9.66
N MET A 26 -9.12 10.32 10.09
CA MET A 26 -9.56 8.96 9.87
C MET A 26 -10.59 8.93 8.75
N ILE A 27 -10.43 7.99 7.84
CA ILE A 27 -11.37 7.75 6.74
C ILE A 27 -11.80 6.30 6.85
N ASP A 28 -13.09 6.08 7.05
CA ASP A 28 -13.69 4.75 6.99
C ASP A 28 -13.65 4.25 5.54
N MET A 29 -13.07 3.07 5.33
CA MET A 29 -12.90 2.52 3.97
C MET A 29 -14.22 2.02 3.37
N THR A 30 -15.20 1.71 4.20
CA THR A 30 -16.49 1.16 3.77
C THR A 30 -17.48 2.28 3.45
N THR A 31 -17.65 3.23 4.39
CA THR A 31 -18.60 4.33 4.26
C THR A 31 -18.00 5.57 3.59
N GLN A 32 -16.67 5.67 3.52
CA GLN A 32 -15.91 6.83 3.10
C GLN A 32 -16.13 8.08 3.97
N ASP A 33 -16.69 7.89 5.15
CA ASP A 33 -16.86 8.97 6.10
C ASP A 33 -15.50 9.43 6.62
N THR A 34 -15.33 10.74 6.65
CA THR A 34 -14.08 11.37 7.09
C THR A 34 -14.28 12.08 8.41
N SER A 35 -13.45 11.75 9.40
CA SER A 35 -13.48 12.35 10.72
C SER A 35 -12.11 12.91 11.12
N LEU A 36 -12.12 14.03 11.84
CA LEU A 36 -10.91 14.59 12.46
C LEU A 36 -10.84 14.14 13.91
N VAL A 37 -9.88 13.30 14.22
CA VAL A 37 -9.64 12.81 15.58
C VAL A 37 -8.61 13.72 16.23
N LYS A 38 -9.05 14.45 17.27
CA LYS A 38 -8.17 15.29 18.09
C LYS A 38 -7.53 14.43 19.17
N LEU A 39 -6.24 14.63 19.38
CA LEU A 39 -5.46 13.88 20.36
C LEU A 39 -5.24 14.72 21.61
N ASP A 40 -5.38 14.12 22.78
CA ASP A 40 -5.04 14.75 24.06
C ASP A 40 -3.53 15.02 24.18
N LYS A 41 -2.72 14.10 23.64
CA LYS A 41 -1.26 14.26 23.51
C LYS A 41 -0.90 14.31 22.03
N PRO A 42 -0.16 15.33 21.57
CA PRO A 42 0.19 15.45 20.15
C PRO A 42 1.18 14.36 19.72
N ILE A 43 1.15 14.02 18.42
CA ILE A 43 2.17 13.20 17.78
C ILE A 43 3.47 14.00 17.73
N ARG A 44 4.48 13.54 18.45
CA ARG A 44 5.78 14.21 18.58
C ARG A 44 6.84 13.63 17.65
N TYR A 45 6.72 12.34 17.31
CA TYR A 45 7.66 11.64 16.45
C TYR A 45 7.05 11.44 15.07
N SER A 46 7.72 11.96 14.04
CA SER A 46 7.28 11.78 12.66
C SER A 46 8.46 11.87 11.69
N GLU A 47 8.23 11.45 10.46
CA GLU A 47 9.24 11.56 9.37
C GLU A 47 9.55 13.01 9.01
N ALA A 48 8.60 13.92 9.18
CA ALA A 48 8.74 15.33 8.86
C ALA A 48 9.37 16.16 10.00
N GLU A 49 9.54 15.59 11.18
CA GLU A 49 10.15 16.27 12.32
C GLU A 49 11.69 16.27 12.23
N TYR A 50 12.32 17.16 12.99
CA TYR A 50 13.76 17.35 13.00
C TYR A 50 14.41 16.76 14.26
N LEU A 51 15.72 16.52 14.15
CA LEU A 51 16.58 16.09 15.26
C LEU A 51 15.98 14.88 16.00
N ASN A 52 15.78 15.00 17.31
CA ASN A 52 15.36 13.88 18.19
C ASN A 52 13.90 13.45 17.98
N ARG A 53 13.09 14.24 17.25
CA ARG A 53 11.71 13.93 16.93
C ARG A 53 11.53 13.28 15.55
N ASN A 54 12.59 13.26 14.73
CA ASN A 54 12.57 12.51 13.48
C ASN A 54 12.56 11.01 13.81
N ILE A 55 11.56 10.27 13.33
CA ILE A 55 11.36 8.86 13.68
C ILE A 55 12.52 7.97 13.22
N TYR A 56 13.07 8.19 12.02
CA TYR A 56 14.20 7.41 11.51
C TYR A 56 15.45 7.62 12.35
N ARG A 57 15.70 8.86 12.75
CA ARG A 57 16.83 9.17 13.63
C ARG A 57 16.63 8.56 15.02
N HIS A 58 15.43 8.64 15.57
CA HIS A 58 15.08 8.05 16.85
C HIS A 58 15.32 6.53 16.86
N LEU A 59 14.82 5.84 15.82
CA LEU A 59 15.04 4.39 15.63
C LEU A 59 16.52 4.05 15.48
N ARG A 60 17.28 4.85 14.71
CA ARG A 60 18.71 4.62 14.50
C ARG A 60 19.52 4.69 15.80
N PHE A 61 19.15 5.58 16.72
CA PHE A 61 19.81 5.66 18.01
C PHE A 61 19.42 4.54 18.97
N LYS A 62 18.17 4.09 18.93
CA LYS A 62 17.71 2.97 19.78
C LYS A 62 18.17 1.61 19.28
N TYR A 63 18.17 1.42 17.96
CA TYR A 63 18.46 0.15 17.29
C TYR A 63 19.50 0.36 16.17
N PRO A 64 20.77 0.65 16.52
CA PRO A 64 21.80 1.06 15.56
C PRO A 64 22.15 -0.04 14.53
N THR A 65 21.92 -1.31 14.86
CA THR A 65 22.22 -2.46 14.00
C THR A 65 21.06 -2.91 13.14
N TYR A 66 19.82 -2.39 13.37
CA TYR A 66 18.67 -2.79 12.62
C TYR A 66 18.60 -2.08 11.26
N ILE A 67 18.21 -2.82 10.25
CA ILE A 67 17.90 -2.28 8.91
C ILE A 67 16.38 -2.19 8.81
N PHE A 68 15.86 -0.98 8.98
CA PHE A 68 14.42 -0.75 8.86
C PHE A 68 14.00 -0.67 7.40
N ASP A 69 12.87 -1.29 7.10
CA ASP A 69 12.16 -1.15 5.83
C ASP A 69 11.24 0.08 5.86
N GLN A 70 10.33 0.20 4.91
CA GLN A 70 9.34 1.28 4.87
C GLN A 70 8.48 1.27 6.13
N LEU A 71 8.45 2.40 6.82
CA LEU A 71 7.63 2.59 8.02
C LEU A 71 6.18 2.82 7.61
N SER A 72 5.23 2.30 8.42
CA SER A 72 3.81 2.64 8.35
C SER A 72 3.34 3.33 9.62
N PHE A 73 2.35 4.20 9.47
CA PHE A 73 1.69 4.87 10.58
C PHE A 73 0.33 4.21 10.80
N GLU A 74 0.12 3.68 11.98
CA GLU A 74 -1.10 2.96 12.36
C GLU A 74 -1.60 3.43 13.71
N ILE A 75 -2.82 3.04 14.04
CA ILE A 75 -3.52 3.43 15.25
C ILE A 75 -4.03 2.13 15.88
N ASP A 76 -3.78 1.97 17.18
CA ASP A 76 -4.30 0.82 17.92
C ASP A 76 -5.81 0.93 18.19
N ASP A 77 -6.38 -0.09 18.81
CA ASP A 77 -7.82 -0.16 19.12
C ASP A 77 -8.28 0.93 20.10
N GLU A 78 -7.35 1.49 20.89
CA GLU A 78 -7.60 2.61 21.82
C GLU A 78 -7.45 3.98 21.17
N GLY A 79 -7.09 4.04 19.88
CA GLY A 79 -6.90 5.29 19.15
C GLY A 79 -5.53 5.95 19.36
N VAL A 80 -4.56 5.24 19.90
CA VAL A 80 -3.19 5.73 20.11
C VAL A 80 -2.37 5.55 18.84
N PRO A 81 -1.66 6.59 18.38
CA PRO A 81 -0.88 6.52 17.14
C PRO A 81 0.50 5.86 17.35
N TYR A 82 0.85 4.97 16.44
CA TYR A 82 2.13 4.27 16.40
C TYR A 82 2.81 4.31 15.03
N TRP A 83 4.11 4.15 15.06
CA TRP A 83 4.93 3.84 13.90
C TRP A 83 5.25 2.35 13.91
N ILE A 84 4.85 1.65 12.86
CA ILE A 84 5.20 0.26 12.62
C ILE A 84 6.47 0.26 11.79
N CYS A 85 7.52 -0.33 12.32
CA CYS A 85 8.87 -0.26 11.79
C CYS A 85 9.40 -1.68 11.50
N PRO A 86 9.12 -2.24 10.32
CA PRO A 86 9.59 -3.58 9.95
C PRO A 86 11.11 -3.62 9.89
N VAL A 87 11.69 -4.68 10.45
CA VAL A 87 13.14 -4.90 10.42
C VAL A 87 13.45 -5.94 9.37
N ARG A 88 14.22 -5.53 8.37
CA ARG A 88 14.65 -6.38 7.26
C ARG A 88 15.70 -7.39 7.73
N ASP A 89 15.51 -8.62 7.34
CA ASP A 89 16.43 -9.72 7.54
C ASP A 89 16.77 -10.37 6.18
N TYR A 90 17.85 -11.15 6.11
CA TYR A 90 18.32 -11.77 4.88
C TYR A 90 18.53 -13.26 5.11
N THR A 91 17.70 -14.09 4.50
CA THR A 91 17.70 -15.55 4.70
C THR A 91 18.82 -16.27 3.98
N ILE A 92 19.41 -15.64 2.94
CA ILE A 92 20.48 -16.22 2.09
C ILE A 92 21.81 -15.44 2.28
N GLY A 93 21.94 -14.67 3.34
CA GLY A 93 23.13 -13.89 3.65
C GLY A 93 23.48 -12.91 2.54
N LEU A 94 24.72 -13.01 2.00
CA LEU A 94 25.21 -12.12 0.92
C LEU A 94 24.44 -12.25 -0.41
N PHE A 95 23.70 -13.31 -0.61
CA PHE A 95 22.92 -13.55 -1.83
C PHE A 95 21.48 -12.97 -1.76
N GLY A 96 21.14 -12.32 -0.67
CA GLY A 96 19.84 -11.67 -0.50
C GLY A 96 18.81 -12.53 0.23
N GLY A 97 17.62 -12.68 -0.34
CA GLY A 97 16.48 -13.35 0.32
C GLY A 97 15.89 -12.46 1.42
N ALA A 98 15.62 -11.19 1.08
CA ALA A 98 15.06 -10.23 2.02
C ALA A 98 13.70 -10.69 2.58
N THR A 99 13.54 -10.56 3.88
CA THR A 99 12.30 -10.85 4.62
C THR A 99 12.17 -9.91 5.81
N ILE A 100 11.04 -9.94 6.50
CA ILE A 100 10.87 -9.28 7.80
C ILE A 100 10.97 -10.34 8.89
N GLY A 101 11.95 -10.20 9.76
CA GLY A 101 12.14 -11.08 10.92
C GLY A 101 11.49 -10.54 12.18
N ARG A 102 11.44 -9.22 12.31
CA ARG A 102 11.00 -8.50 13.51
C ARG A 102 10.26 -7.22 13.12
N VAL A 103 9.47 -6.70 14.05
CA VAL A 103 8.78 -5.42 13.91
C VAL A 103 9.00 -4.61 15.18
N VAL A 104 9.50 -3.40 15.06
CA VAL A 104 9.58 -2.44 16.15
C VAL A 104 8.35 -1.53 16.08
N ILE A 105 7.58 -1.49 17.15
CA ILE A 105 6.39 -0.64 17.27
C ILE A 105 6.77 0.55 18.16
N CYS A 106 6.69 1.75 17.62
CA CYS A 106 7.08 2.99 18.31
C CYS A 106 5.86 3.87 18.53
N ASN A 107 5.55 4.19 19.78
CA ASN A 107 4.50 5.14 20.11
C ASN A 107 4.86 6.52 19.57
N ALA A 108 4.01 7.07 18.70
CA ALA A 108 4.27 8.34 18.02
C ALA A 108 4.19 9.58 18.91
N GLN A 109 3.60 9.45 20.12
CA GLN A 109 3.47 10.51 21.11
C GLN A 109 4.63 10.52 22.09
N THR A 110 5.02 9.33 22.64
CA THR A 110 6.03 9.21 23.70
C THR A 110 7.42 8.88 23.16
N GLY A 111 7.52 8.20 22.01
CA GLY A 111 8.76 7.68 21.45
C GLY A 111 9.20 6.37 22.11
N GLU A 112 8.36 5.76 22.94
CA GLU A 112 8.61 4.42 23.45
C GLU A 112 8.52 3.42 22.30
N CYS A 113 9.50 2.54 22.18
CA CYS A 113 9.54 1.53 21.15
C CYS A 113 9.64 0.15 21.79
N GLN A 114 8.87 -0.79 21.30
CA GLN A 114 8.89 -2.20 21.66
C GLN A 114 9.25 -3.03 20.42
N ASP A 115 10.05 -4.07 20.64
CA ASP A 115 10.58 -4.93 19.59
C ASP A 115 9.92 -6.31 19.69
N TYR A 116 9.23 -6.71 18.63
CA TYR A 116 8.50 -7.98 18.54
C TYR A 116 9.12 -8.89 17.49
N ALA A 117 9.19 -10.19 17.76
CA ALA A 117 9.33 -11.14 16.66
C ALA A 117 8.03 -11.08 15.81
N LEU A 118 8.15 -11.25 14.49
CA LEU A 118 6.99 -11.08 13.62
C LEU A 118 5.78 -11.94 14.01
N LYS A 119 6.02 -13.16 14.51
CA LYS A 119 4.99 -14.09 14.99
C LYS A 119 4.25 -13.62 16.25
N ASP A 120 4.88 -12.74 17.04
CA ASP A 120 4.38 -12.22 18.32
C ASP A 120 3.86 -10.77 18.16
N CYS A 121 3.77 -10.28 16.91
CA CYS A 121 3.27 -8.94 16.61
C CYS A 121 1.78 -8.83 16.99
N PRO A 122 1.35 -7.73 17.65
CA PRO A 122 -0.05 -7.53 18.02
C PRO A 122 -0.99 -7.60 16.81
N GLU A 123 -2.22 -8.09 17.01
CA GLU A 123 -3.20 -8.32 15.93
C GLU A 123 -3.68 -7.02 15.26
N TRP A 124 -3.68 -5.89 15.99
CA TRP A 124 -4.07 -4.60 15.43
C TRP A 124 -3.04 -4.02 14.41
N VAL A 125 -1.86 -4.65 14.28
CA VAL A 125 -0.85 -4.23 13.31
C VAL A 125 -1.15 -4.84 11.94
N ASP A 126 -1.59 -4.01 11.00
CA ASP A 126 -1.96 -4.46 9.66
C ASP A 126 -0.78 -4.59 8.71
N ARG A 127 0.21 -3.71 8.81
CA ARG A 127 1.27 -3.54 7.80
C ARG A 127 2.65 -3.92 8.33
N ALA A 128 2.74 -5.12 8.90
CA ALA A 128 4.01 -5.68 9.37
C ALA A 128 4.98 -6.04 8.22
N ASN A 129 4.44 -6.31 7.03
CA ASN A 129 5.24 -6.62 5.83
C ASN A 129 4.96 -5.58 4.73
N PRO A 130 6.00 -4.83 4.26
CA PRO A 130 5.85 -3.85 3.19
C PRO A 130 5.39 -4.50 1.87
N ALA A 131 4.54 -3.79 1.12
CA ALA A 131 3.98 -4.28 -0.14
C ALA A 131 5.06 -4.65 -1.16
N ASP A 132 6.06 -3.79 -1.33
CA ASP A 132 7.15 -3.99 -2.30
C ASP A 132 7.95 -5.26 -1.98
N LEU A 133 8.15 -5.57 -0.69
CA LEU A 133 8.82 -6.79 -0.27
C LEU A 133 8.00 -8.04 -0.59
N LEU A 134 6.69 -8.02 -0.32
CA LEU A 134 5.79 -9.14 -0.64
C LEU A 134 5.76 -9.41 -2.15
N ILE A 135 5.66 -8.36 -2.95
CA ILE A 135 5.70 -8.45 -4.42
C ILE A 135 7.05 -9.01 -4.89
N GLN A 136 8.15 -8.55 -4.32
CA GLN A 136 9.49 -9.08 -4.64
C GLN A 136 9.60 -10.57 -4.30
N GLN A 137 9.11 -11.00 -3.14
CA GLN A 137 9.09 -12.41 -2.75
C GLN A 137 8.22 -13.25 -3.67
N TYR A 138 7.05 -12.74 -4.06
CA TYR A 138 6.20 -13.38 -5.06
C TYR A 138 6.92 -13.55 -6.40
N ASN A 139 7.62 -12.51 -6.88
CA ASN A 139 8.38 -12.56 -8.12
C ASN A 139 9.53 -13.56 -8.07
N TYR A 140 10.23 -13.69 -6.95
CA TYR A 140 11.24 -14.73 -6.76
C TYR A 140 10.60 -16.14 -6.84
N TYR A 141 9.49 -16.36 -6.17
CA TYR A 141 8.78 -17.62 -6.26
C TYR A 141 8.31 -17.89 -7.69
N GLY A 142 7.60 -16.97 -8.32
CA GLY A 142 7.03 -17.13 -9.65
C GLY A 142 8.06 -17.36 -10.76
N THR A 143 9.25 -16.78 -10.62
CA THR A 143 10.34 -16.98 -11.59
C THR A 143 11.18 -18.22 -11.33
N LEU A 144 11.39 -18.60 -10.07
CA LEU A 144 12.34 -19.67 -9.70
C LEU A 144 11.69 -21.02 -9.41
N VAL A 145 10.37 -21.09 -9.22
CA VAL A 145 9.65 -22.33 -8.86
C VAL A 145 9.88 -23.46 -9.84
N ASN A 146 10.08 -23.18 -11.12
CA ASN A 146 10.37 -24.14 -12.17
C ASN A 146 11.87 -24.35 -12.46
N GLY A 147 12.73 -23.95 -11.52
CA GLY A 147 14.18 -24.12 -11.56
C GLY A 147 14.94 -22.92 -12.09
N TYR A 148 16.15 -22.73 -11.54
CA TYR A 148 17.03 -21.59 -11.85
C TYR A 148 17.40 -21.51 -13.33
N ILE A 149 17.78 -22.65 -13.94
CA ILE A 149 18.17 -22.68 -15.37
C ILE A 149 17.00 -22.31 -16.26
N ASN A 150 15.79 -22.78 -15.95
CA ASN A 150 14.58 -22.41 -16.69
C ASN A 150 14.28 -20.90 -16.57
N SER A 151 14.55 -20.29 -15.43
CA SER A 151 14.32 -18.84 -15.24
C SER A 151 15.23 -17.97 -16.13
N ILE A 152 16.37 -18.50 -16.57
CA ILE A 152 17.33 -17.79 -17.43
C ILE A 152 17.08 -18.09 -18.92
N PHE A 153 16.96 -19.35 -19.30
CA PHE A 153 17.00 -19.73 -20.72
C PHE A 153 15.63 -20.06 -21.33
N GLY A 154 14.73 -20.68 -20.58
CA GLY A 154 13.45 -21.16 -21.12
C GLY A 154 12.27 -20.29 -20.72
N GLN A 155 12.29 -19.80 -19.51
CA GLN A 155 11.24 -19.00 -18.84
C GLN A 155 9.85 -19.63 -18.92
N LYS A 156 9.79 -20.94 -19.15
CA LYS A 156 8.52 -21.66 -19.33
C LYS A 156 7.79 -21.76 -17.99
N GLY A 157 6.56 -21.21 -17.96
CA GLY A 157 5.74 -21.15 -16.75
C GLY A 157 6.28 -20.20 -15.68
N CYS A 158 7.24 -19.34 -16.00
CA CYS A 158 7.70 -18.29 -15.11
C CYS A 158 6.67 -17.15 -15.06
N LEU A 159 6.29 -16.77 -13.85
CA LEU A 159 5.31 -15.71 -13.58
C LEU A 159 5.99 -14.55 -12.85
N LYS A 160 5.47 -13.35 -13.07
CA LYS A 160 5.84 -12.14 -12.33
C LYS A 160 4.62 -11.26 -12.12
N SER A 161 4.69 -10.37 -11.13
CA SER A 161 3.69 -9.31 -10.97
C SER A 161 3.69 -8.38 -12.17
N THR A 162 2.55 -7.79 -12.47
CA THR A 162 2.46 -6.59 -13.31
C THR A 162 3.05 -5.39 -12.59
N ASP A 163 3.29 -4.30 -13.31
CA ASP A 163 3.73 -3.05 -12.69
C ASP A 163 2.58 -2.41 -11.91
N GLY A 164 2.87 -1.97 -10.70
CA GLY A 164 1.89 -1.33 -9.82
C GLY A 164 1.12 -2.33 -8.94
N TYR A 165 0.48 -1.76 -7.92
CA TYR A 165 -0.36 -2.50 -6.98
C TYR A 165 -1.37 -1.57 -6.32
N ASN A 166 -2.35 -2.17 -5.65
CA ASN A 166 -3.32 -1.45 -4.83
C ASN A 166 -3.53 -2.18 -3.50
N TYR A 167 -4.16 -1.52 -2.56
CA TYR A 167 -4.52 -2.10 -1.27
C TYR A 167 -6.01 -2.41 -1.21
N MET A 168 -6.33 -3.51 -0.55
CA MET A 168 -7.70 -3.96 -0.32
C MET A 168 -7.84 -4.34 1.17
N ALA A 169 -8.88 -3.85 1.81
CA ALA A 169 -9.27 -4.34 3.14
C ALA A 169 -10.12 -5.60 2.97
N MET A 170 -9.70 -6.70 3.56
CA MET A 170 -10.39 -7.97 3.50
C MET A 170 -10.07 -8.80 4.74
N GLU A 171 -11.10 -9.41 5.35
CA GLU A 171 -10.96 -10.26 6.53
C GLU A 171 -10.24 -9.55 7.70
N ASP A 172 -10.58 -8.26 7.91
CA ASP A 172 -10.00 -7.38 8.93
C ASP A 172 -8.48 -7.11 8.80
N ASP A 173 -7.92 -7.38 7.63
CA ASP A 173 -6.51 -7.17 7.32
C ASP A 173 -6.34 -6.31 6.05
N VAL A 174 -5.16 -5.74 5.90
CA VAL A 174 -4.76 -5.05 4.67
C VAL A 174 -4.04 -6.00 3.73
N TRP A 175 -4.60 -6.17 2.54
CA TRP A 175 -4.07 -7.01 1.48
C TRP A 175 -3.52 -6.17 0.34
N VAL A 176 -2.39 -6.58 -0.20
CA VAL A 176 -1.83 -6.05 -1.45
C VAL A 176 -2.40 -6.82 -2.62
N TYR A 177 -2.96 -6.09 -3.58
CA TYR A 177 -3.43 -6.62 -4.85
C TYR A 177 -2.46 -6.23 -5.97
N THR A 178 -2.07 -7.18 -6.82
CA THR A 178 -1.36 -6.92 -8.09
C THR A 178 -1.72 -7.98 -9.12
N GLY A 179 -1.68 -7.61 -10.40
CA GLY A 179 -1.83 -8.56 -11.48
C GLY A 179 -0.62 -9.46 -11.65
N VAL A 180 -0.81 -10.55 -12.37
CA VAL A 180 0.24 -11.53 -12.67
C VAL A 180 0.30 -11.79 -14.16
N THR A 181 1.49 -11.70 -14.73
CA THR A 181 1.77 -11.96 -16.13
C THR A 181 2.86 -13.02 -16.32
N SER A 182 2.95 -13.60 -17.51
CA SER A 182 4.05 -14.49 -17.88
C SER A 182 5.32 -13.69 -18.17
N VAL A 183 6.48 -14.19 -17.76
CA VAL A 183 7.79 -13.56 -18.07
C VAL A 183 8.10 -13.63 -19.58
N SER A 184 7.69 -14.69 -20.24
CA SER A 184 8.01 -14.99 -21.64
C SER A 184 6.93 -14.61 -22.66
N GLY A 185 5.81 -14.05 -22.20
CA GLY A 185 4.62 -13.89 -23.03
C GLY A 185 4.18 -12.47 -23.23
N ASP A 186 3.10 -12.38 -23.99
CA ASP A 186 2.40 -11.14 -24.30
C ASP A 186 1.93 -10.40 -23.05
N GLN A 187 1.69 -9.10 -23.19
CA GLN A 187 1.20 -8.18 -22.13
C GLN A 187 -0.25 -8.51 -21.70
N SER A 188 -0.51 -9.76 -21.36
CA SER A 188 -1.82 -10.20 -20.86
C SER A 188 -1.70 -10.76 -19.47
N ASN A 189 -2.66 -10.42 -18.61
CA ASN A 189 -2.74 -11.00 -17.29
C ASN A 189 -3.17 -12.46 -17.37
N VAL A 190 -2.44 -13.31 -16.66
CA VAL A 190 -2.78 -14.73 -16.45
C VAL A 190 -3.50 -14.96 -15.12
N GLY A 191 -3.52 -13.95 -14.26
CA GLY A 191 -4.17 -13.97 -12.97
C GLY A 191 -3.91 -12.72 -12.16
N PHE A 192 -4.26 -12.77 -10.90
CA PHE A 192 -3.90 -11.79 -9.90
C PHE A 192 -3.55 -12.47 -8.58
N VAL A 193 -2.86 -11.75 -7.73
CA VAL A 193 -2.43 -12.21 -6.41
C VAL A 193 -2.84 -11.23 -5.34
N LEU A 194 -3.33 -11.76 -4.23
CA LEU A 194 -3.58 -11.05 -2.99
C LEU A 194 -2.57 -11.52 -1.95
N MET A 195 -1.93 -10.58 -1.28
CA MET A 195 -0.90 -10.85 -0.27
C MET A 195 -1.24 -10.08 1.00
N ASN A 196 -1.46 -10.81 2.09
CA ASN A 196 -1.75 -10.24 3.40
C ASN A 196 -0.50 -9.59 4.00
N GLN A 197 -0.57 -8.32 4.37
CA GLN A 197 0.58 -7.59 4.91
C GLN A 197 0.91 -7.94 6.37
N ARG A 198 -0.01 -8.53 7.12
CA ARG A 198 0.24 -9.01 8.49
C ARG A 198 0.80 -10.44 8.49
N THR A 199 0.11 -11.37 7.84
CA THR A 199 0.40 -12.82 7.92
C THR A 199 1.33 -13.35 6.83
N ARG A 200 1.51 -12.61 5.73
CA ARG A 200 2.13 -13.03 4.46
C ARG A 200 1.34 -14.10 3.71
N GLU A 201 0.10 -14.38 4.10
CA GLU A 201 -0.76 -15.26 3.32
C GLU A 201 -0.85 -14.75 1.89
N THR A 202 -0.66 -15.65 0.93
CA THR A 202 -0.68 -15.30 -0.50
C THR A 202 -1.71 -16.15 -1.20
N ARG A 203 -2.67 -15.51 -1.88
CA ARG A 203 -3.75 -16.15 -2.63
C ARG A 203 -3.62 -15.79 -4.11
N TYR A 204 -3.38 -16.77 -4.95
CA TYR A 204 -3.33 -16.61 -6.40
C TYR A 204 -4.66 -17.01 -7.04
N TYR A 205 -5.18 -16.17 -7.92
CA TYR A 205 -6.42 -16.40 -8.65
C TYR A 205 -6.15 -16.36 -10.15
N LYS A 206 -6.41 -17.46 -10.84
CA LYS A 206 -6.21 -17.56 -12.29
C LYS A 206 -7.36 -16.86 -13.02
N VAL A 207 -7.08 -15.76 -13.68
CA VAL A 207 -8.04 -15.01 -14.49
C VAL A 207 -7.29 -14.45 -15.71
N ASN A 208 -7.61 -14.96 -16.88
CA ASN A 208 -7.01 -14.46 -18.12
C ASN A 208 -7.75 -13.21 -18.59
N GLY A 209 -7.04 -12.19 -18.98
CA GLY A 209 -7.64 -10.97 -19.48
C GLY A 209 -6.63 -9.87 -19.80
N ALA A 210 -7.14 -8.68 -20.00
CA ALA A 210 -6.33 -7.50 -20.25
C ALA A 210 -5.51 -7.12 -19.00
N GLU A 211 -4.34 -6.58 -19.23
CA GLU A 211 -3.50 -5.96 -18.22
C GLU A 211 -4.13 -4.67 -17.67
N GLU A 212 -3.80 -4.32 -16.44
CA GLU A 212 -4.32 -3.15 -15.73
C GLU A 212 -4.13 -1.86 -16.53
N TYR A 213 -2.94 -1.62 -17.07
CA TYR A 213 -2.64 -0.42 -17.84
C TYR A 213 -3.41 -0.33 -19.16
N SER A 214 -3.67 -1.47 -19.80
CA SER A 214 -4.53 -1.52 -21.00
C SER A 214 -5.98 -1.12 -20.65
N ALA A 215 -6.47 -1.56 -19.51
CA ALA A 215 -7.79 -1.19 -19.00
C ALA A 215 -7.84 0.30 -18.61
N MET A 216 -6.79 0.81 -17.94
CA MET A 216 -6.65 2.23 -17.62
C MET A 216 -6.65 3.10 -18.87
N GLY A 217 -5.85 2.76 -19.87
CA GLY A 217 -5.81 3.47 -21.16
C GLY A 217 -7.14 3.45 -21.90
N SER A 218 -7.89 2.33 -21.83
CA SER A 218 -9.24 2.25 -22.38
C SER A 218 -10.22 3.18 -21.66
N ALA A 219 -10.15 3.25 -20.32
CA ALA A 219 -11.00 4.13 -19.52
C ALA A 219 -10.66 5.62 -19.77
N GLU A 220 -9.38 5.96 -19.84
CA GLU A 220 -8.91 7.32 -20.16
C GLU A 220 -9.31 7.76 -21.56
N GLY A 221 -9.22 6.86 -22.54
CA GLY A 221 -9.64 7.11 -23.92
C GLY A 221 -11.11 7.52 -24.05
N GLN A 222 -11.99 6.96 -23.20
CA GLN A 222 -13.43 7.31 -23.20
C GLN A 222 -13.72 8.72 -22.66
N VAL A 223 -12.81 9.26 -21.84
CA VAL A 223 -12.93 10.59 -21.21
C VAL A 223 -11.80 11.52 -21.66
N GLN A 224 -11.19 11.24 -22.80
CA GLN A 224 -10.04 11.98 -23.32
C GLN A 224 -10.29 13.50 -23.40
N ASN A 225 -11.50 13.89 -23.74
CA ASN A 225 -11.92 15.31 -23.82
C ASN A 225 -11.91 16.00 -22.44
N LEU A 226 -11.87 15.25 -21.33
CA LEU A 226 -11.87 15.78 -19.97
C LEU A 226 -10.46 15.77 -19.34
N GLY A 227 -9.50 15.09 -19.96
CA GLY A 227 -8.12 14.99 -19.46
C GLY A 227 -7.98 14.27 -18.11
N TYR A 228 -8.89 13.35 -17.81
CA TYR A 228 -8.84 12.60 -16.58
C TYR A 228 -7.85 11.44 -16.66
N GLN A 229 -7.19 11.13 -15.54
CA GLN A 229 -6.26 10.03 -15.37
C GLN A 229 -6.86 8.93 -14.51
N ALA A 230 -6.68 7.68 -14.92
CA ALA A 230 -7.13 6.52 -14.18
C ALA A 230 -6.19 6.20 -13.00
N THR A 231 -6.77 5.75 -11.90
CA THR A 231 -5.98 5.11 -10.83
C THR A 231 -5.74 3.65 -11.16
N PHE A 232 -4.72 3.06 -10.54
CA PHE A 232 -4.51 1.61 -10.66
C PHE A 232 -5.78 0.86 -10.22
N PRO A 233 -6.29 -0.07 -11.03
CA PRO A 233 -7.60 -0.70 -10.81
C PRO A 233 -7.54 -1.76 -9.71
N ILE A 234 -8.72 -2.09 -9.19
CA ILE A 234 -8.96 -3.28 -8.39
C ILE A 234 -9.84 -4.21 -9.22
N LEU A 235 -9.50 -5.50 -9.24
CA LEU A 235 -10.33 -6.51 -9.91
C LEU A 235 -11.44 -6.98 -8.97
N LEU A 236 -12.67 -6.82 -9.42
CA LEU A 236 -13.88 -7.22 -8.73
C LEU A 236 -14.65 -8.24 -9.56
N ASN A 237 -15.43 -9.08 -8.89
CA ASN A 237 -16.42 -9.91 -9.55
C ASN A 237 -17.77 -9.16 -9.55
N ILE A 238 -18.14 -8.62 -10.70
CA ILE A 238 -19.41 -7.90 -10.86
C ILE A 238 -20.33 -8.75 -11.76
N SER A 239 -21.42 -9.24 -11.20
CA SER A 239 -22.38 -10.10 -11.91
C SER A 239 -21.73 -11.33 -12.58
N ASN A 240 -20.83 -11.99 -11.90
CA ASN A 240 -20.02 -13.12 -12.39
C ASN A 240 -19.05 -12.79 -13.54
N GLU A 241 -18.80 -11.50 -13.78
CA GLU A 241 -17.81 -11.03 -14.76
C GLU A 241 -16.64 -10.38 -14.04
N PRO A 242 -15.41 -10.78 -14.36
CA PRO A 242 -14.22 -10.15 -13.79
C PRO A 242 -14.08 -8.75 -14.39
N THR A 243 -14.15 -7.75 -13.54
CA THR A 243 -14.26 -6.34 -13.92
C THR A 243 -13.27 -5.49 -13.13
N TYR A 244 -12.45 -4.72 -13.83
CA TYR A 244 -11.63 -3.69 -13.22
C TYR A 244 -12.49 -2.50 -12.80
N PHE A 245 -12.36 -2.10 -11.55
CA PHE A 245 -12.92 -0.89 -10.99
C PHE A 245 -11.81 0.11 -10.70
N MET A 246 -11.95 1.34 -11.18
CA MET A 246 -10.95 2.41 -11.02
C MET A 246 -11.57 3.78 -10.89
N ALA A 247 -10.88 4.69 -10.23
CA ALA A 247 -11.25 6.09 -10.16
C ALA A 247 -10.57 6.88 -11.29
N LEU A 248 -11.28 7.88 -11.82
CA LEU A 248 -10.77 8.83 -12.80
C LEU A 248 -10.61 10.19 -12.11
N LYS A 249 -9.38 10.69 -12.07
CA LYS A 249 -8.97 11.92 -11.38
C LYS A 249 -8.67 13.04 -12.37
N ASP A 250 -9.00 14.27 -11.99
CA ASP A 250 -8.56 15.46 -12.72
C ASP A 250 -7.08 15.81 -12.43
N SER A 251 -6.58 16.86 -13.07
CA SER A 251 -5.22 17.37 -12.89
C SER A 251 -4.91 17.83 -11.45
N ALA A 252 -5.93 18.12 -10.64
CA ALA A 252 -5.79 18.45 -9.22
C ALA A 252 -5.77 17.20 -8.32
N GLY A 253 -5.86 15.98 -8.90
CA GLY A 253 -5.91 14.72 -8.17
C GLY A 253 -7.27 14.39 -7.54
N LEU A 254 -8.32 15.13 -7.88
CA LEU A 254 -9.67 14.92 -7.36
C LEU A 254 -10.42 13.89 -8.19
N VAL A 255 -11.03 12.91 -7.54
CA VAL A 255 -11.87 11.91 -8.20
C VAL A 255 -13.12 12.59 -8.79
N LYS A 256 -13.32 12.43 -10.10
CA LYS A 256 -14.44 13.00 -10.85
C LYS A 256 -15.41 11.93 -11.35
N LYS A 257 -14.91 10.74 -11.66
CA LYS A 257 -15.70 9.63 -12.18
C LYS A 257 -15.12 8.31 -11.67
N TYR A 258 -15.90 7.26 -11.81
CA TYR A 258 -15.46 5.87 -11.69
C TYR A 258 -15.65 5.16 -13.01
N ALA A 259 -14.74 4.25 -13.35
CA ALA A 259 -14.81 3.43 -14.54
C ALA A 259 -14.82 1.95 -14.16
N MET A 260 -15.61 1.18 -14.91
CA MET A 260 -15.67 -0.28 -14.83
C MET A 260 -15.32 -0.85 -16.20
N VAL A 261 -14.29 -1.69 -16.27
CA VAL A 261 -13.79 -2.28 -17.51
C VAL A 261 -13.80 -3.79 -17.38
N ASN A 262 -14.58 -4.49 -18.21
CA ASN A 262 -14.54 -5.94 -18.27
C ASN A 262 -13.20 -6.41 -18.83
N ILE A 263 -12.50 -7.30 -18.11
CA ILE A 263 -11.14 -7.72 -18.47
C ILE A 263 -11.09 -8.65 -19.69
N ARG A 264 -12.18 -9.37 -19.99
CA ARG A 264 -12.26 -10.27 -21.16
C ARG A 264 -12.58 -9.52 -22.45
N ASN A 265 -13.36 -8.45 -22.31
CA ASN A 265 -13.70 -7.54 -23.39
C ASN A 265 -13.40 -6.13 -22.91
N ILE A 266 -12.34 -5.51 -23.40
CA ILE A 266 -11.94 -4.14 -23.03
C ILE A 266 -13.03 -3.12 -23.49
N ARG A 267 -14.29 -3.45 -23.29
CA ARG A 267 -15.42 -2.54 -23.49
C ARG A 267 -15.84 -2.02 -22.14
N MET A 268 -15.85 -0.71 -22.02
CA MET A 268 -16.34 -0.04 -20.83
C MET A 268 -17.80 -0.43 -20.58
N LEU A 269 -18.10 -1.01 -19.42
CA LEU A 269 -19.48 -1.40 -19.07
C LEU A 269 -20.32 -0.19 -18.70
N ARG A 270 -19.76 0.84 -18.07
CA ARG A 270 -20.40 2.16 -17.82
C ARG A 270 -19.42 3.14 -17.17
N SER A 271 -19.59 4.44 -17.48
CA SER A 271 -19.11 5.55 -16.65
C SER A 271 -20.33 6.16 -15.97
N GLU A 272 -20.60 5.85 -14.73
CA GLU A 272 -21.63 6.55 -13.96
C GLU A 272 -21.02 7.63 -13.08
N ILE A 273 -21.63 8.82 -13.18
CA ILE A 273 -21.33 9.97 -12.35
C ILE A 273 -22.28 9.85 -11.15
N GLN A 274 -21.76 9.72 -9.95
CA GLN A 274 -22.55 10.09 -8.77
C GLN A 274 -21.72 10.95 -7.83
N TYR A 275 -21.96 12.25 -7.90
CA TYR A 275 -21.54 13.18 -6.85
C TYR A 275 -22.45 12.99 -5.65
N ARG A 276 -22.01 12.34 -4.57
CA ARG A 276 -22.49 12.66 -3.25
C ARG A 276 -21.65 13.80 -2.69
N HIS A 277 -22.26 14.94 -2.52
CA HIS A 277 -21.69 16.02 -1.72
C HIS A 277 -21.43 15.51 -0.31
N VAL A 278 -20.17 15.29 0.03
CA VAL A 278 -19.76 15.12 1.42
C VAL A 278 -19.87 16.51 2.05
N ARG A 279 -20.94 16.74 2.80
CA ARG A 279 -21.02 17.89 3.71
C ARG A 279 -20.00 17.67 4.83
N MET A 280 -18.89 18.38 4.77
CA MET A 280 -18.05 18.55 5.94
C MET A 280 -18.89 19.27 7.01
N ARG A 281 -19.18 18.60 8.10
CA ARG A 281 -19.56 19.24 9.35
C ARG A 281 -18.25 19.59 10.06
N ILE A 282 -17.96 20.90 10.07
CA ILE A 282 -16.89 21.50 10.88
C ILE A 282 -17.34 21.55 12.34
#